data_30c44b778d7d752a7af0bc18a618d9f0
#
_entry.id   30c44b778d7d752a7af0bc18a618d9f0
#
_cell.length_a   1.000
_cell.length_b   1.000
_cell.length_c   1.000
_cell.angle_alpha   90.00
_cell.angle_beta   90.00
_cell.angle_gamma   90.00
#
_symmetry.space_group_name_H-M   'P 1'
#
loop_
_entity.id
_entity.type
_entity.pdbx_description
1 polymer ?
#
loop_
_entity_poly.entity_id
_entity_poly.type
_entity_poly.pdbx_seq_one_letter_code
_entity_poly.pdbx_strand_id
1 'polypeptide(L)'
;MREKLPFLTKFFYGFGSLAYGIKDNAFNYFLLFVYVQVFGLAPNLAGLAILLMLVIDAISDPLIGYFSDKTQSKWGRRHPWMYASAIPVAVSFFLIWDPPENMTQMELFWFLLIVGAFIRTAITIYEIPSNALGPELSKDYVERSSLLSYR
;
A
#
# COMPACT_ATOMS: atom_id res chain seq x y z
N MET A 1 8.12 29.22 20.38
CA MET A 1 9.29 28.37 20.12
C MET A 1 8.91 27.40 19.00
N ARG A 2 9.70 27.29 17.92
CA ARG A 2 9.45 26.29 16.87
C ARG A 2 9.84 24.95 17.43
N GLU A 3 8.88 24.05 17.60
CA GLU A 3 9.15 22.64 17.95
C GLU A 3 9.79 21.97 16.74
N LYS A 4 11.12 21.86 16.75
CA LYS A 4 11.84 21.10 15.74
C LYS A 4 11.72 19.61 16.05
N LEU A 5 11.21 18.84 15.10
CA LEU A 5 11.19 17.39 15.23
C LEU A 5 12.62 16.81 15.21
N PRO A 6 12.92 15.81 16.04
CA PRO A 6 14.21 15.12 16.02
C PRO A 6 14.53 14.56 14.64
N PHE A 7 15.79 14.61 14.24
CA PHE A 7 16.25 14.06 12.96
C PHE A 7 15.85 12.58 12.79
N LEU A 8 15.94 11.79 13.87
CA LEU A 8 15.57 10.39 13.85
C LEU A 8 14.10 10.16 13.45
N THR A 9 13.20 11.00 13.95
CA THR A 9 11.76 10.95 13.60
C THR A 9 11.55 11.22 12.12
N LYS A 10 12.22 12.22 11.56
CA LYS A 10 12.17 12.55 10.13
C LYS A 10 12.76 11.43 9.28
N PHE A 11 13.87 10.85 9.70
CA PHE A 11 14.55 9.78 9.03
C PHE A 11 13.67 8.51 8.95
N PHE A 12 13.12 8.06 10.08
CA PHE A 12 12.24 6.88 10.09
C PHE A 12 10.93 7.10 9.34
N TYR A 13 10.38 8.31 9.38
CA TYR A 13 9.22 8.66 8.59
C TYR A 13 9.53 8.60 7.08
N GLY A 14 10.67 9.12 6.66
CA GLY A 14 11.16 9.04 5.27
C GLY A 14 11.51 7.61 4.84
N PHE A 15 12.05 6.79 5.75
CA PHE A 15 12.41 5.40 5.43
C PHE A 15 11.19 4.55 5.02
N GLY A 16 10.00 4.85 5.55
CA GLY A 16 8.75 4.23 5.12
C GLY A 16 8.42 4.49 3.65
N SER A 17 8.85 5.61 3.08
CA SER A 17 8.62 5.93 1.67
C SER A 17 9.46 5.09 0.70
N LEU A 18 10.58 4.54 1.15
CA LEU A 18 11.38 3.61 0.35
C LEU A 18 10.59 2.33 0.04
N ALA A 19 9.95 1.75 1.04
CA ALA A 19 9.08 0.59 0.87
C ALA A 19 7.90 0.91 -0.05
N TYR A 20 7.33 2.11 0.09
CA TYR A 20 6.26 2.60 -0.78
C TYR A 20 6.72 2.70 -2.24
N GLY A 21 7.86 3.33 -2.51
CA GLY A 21 8.38 3.48 -3.88
C GLY A 21 8.70 2.14 -4.54
N ILE A 22 9.27 1.19 -3.81
CA ILE A 22 9.53 -0.17 -4.32
C ILE A 22 8.20 -0.86 -4.68
N LYS A 23 7.22 -0.82 -3.78
CA LYS A 23 5.90 -1.40 -3.99
C LYS A 23 5.22 -0.79 -5.22
N ASP A 24 5.18 0.54 -5.30
CA ASP A 24 4.46 1.25 -6.34
C ASP A 24 5.06 0.95 -7.74
N ASN A 25 6.37 0.95 -7.86
CA ASN A 25 7.04 0.55 -9.09
C ASN A 25 6.79 -0.92 -9.44
N ALA A 26 6.84 -1.83 -8.45
CA ALA A 26 6.56 -3.24 -8.68
C ALA A 26 5.15 -3.46 -9.24
N PHE A 27 4.14 -2.79 -8.68
CA PHE A 27 2.75 -2.94 -9.13
C PHE A 27 2.46 -2.22 -10.45
N ASN A 28 2.96 -1.00 -10.63
CA ASN A 28 2.61 -0.21 -11.81
C ASN A 28 3.34 -0.67 -13.08
N TYR A 29 4.57 -1.18 -12.97
CA TYR A 29 5.38 -1.52 -14.13
C TYR A 29 5.59 -3.03 -14.31
N PHE A 30 5.86 -3.75 -13.21
CA PHE A 30 6.27 -5.14 -13.31
C PHE A 30 5.12 -6.14 -13.23
N LEU A 31 4.04 -5.85 -12.50
CA LEU A 31 2.95 -6.81 -12.32
C LEU A 31 2.33 -7.23 -13.65
N LEU A 32 1.93 -6.26 -14.48
CA LEU A 32 1.36 -6.54 -15.80
C LEU A 32 2.35 -7.30 -16.70
N PHE A 33 3.60 -6.84 -16.70
CA PHE A 33 4.66 -7.46 -17.49
C PHE A 33 4.87 -8.93 -17.11
N VAL A 34 5.00 -9.23 -15.83
CA VAL A 34 5.26 -10.59 -15.34
C VAL A 34 4.07 -11.51 -15.61
N TYR A 35 2.84 -11.06 -15.34
CA TYR A 35 1.66 -11.91 -15.58
C TYR A 35 1.44 -12.18 -17.08
N VAL A 36 1.73 -11.24 -17.96
CA VAL A 36 1.56 -11.41 -19.40
C VAL A 36 2.74 -12.16 -20.02
N GLN A 37 3.98 -11.78 -19.71
CA GLN A 37 5.17 -12.28 -20.40
C GLN A 37 5.76 -13.54 -19.76
N VAL A 38 5.64 -13.70 -18.43
CA VAL A 38 6.23 -14.84 -17.71
C VAL A 38 5.18 -15.92 -17.47
N PHE A 39 4.02 -15.55 -16.93
CA PHE A 39 2.96 -16.51 -16.61
C PHE A 39 1.99 -16.75 -17.77
N GLY A 40 2.10 -15.98 -18.87
CA GLY A 40 1.33 -16.20 -20.08
C GLY A 40 -0.16 -15.85 -19.99
N LEU A 41 -0.56 -14.98 -19.04
CA LEU A 41 -1.93 -14.48 -18.95
C LEU A 41 -2.26 -13.60 -20.15
N ALA A 42 -3.42 -13.82 -20.77
CA ALA A 42 -3.87 -12.99 -21.88
C ALA A 42 -3.93 -11.50 -21.47
N PRO A 43 -3.37 -10.57 -22.28
CA PRO A 43 -3.26 -9.15 -21.91
C PRO A 43 -4.58 -8.47 -21.58
N ASN A 44 -5.67 -8.87 -22.24
CA ASN A 44 -7.01 -8.39 -21.96
C ASN A 44 -7.52 -8.81 -20.58
N LEU A 45 -7.25 -10.04 -20.14
CA LEU A 45 -7.59 -10.53 -18.81
C LEU A 45 -6.74 -9.84 -17.74
N ALA A 46 -5.44 -9.70 -17.98
CA ALA A 46 -4.54 -8.98 -17.06
C ALA A 46 -4.98 -7.51 -16.89
N GLY A 47 -5.28 -6.82 -17.99
CA GLY A 47 -5.80 -5.44 -17.95
C GLY A 47 -7.14 -5.33 -17.22
N LEU A 48 -8.06 -6.29 -17.44
CA LEU A 48 -9.34 -6.35 -16.74
C LEU A 48 -9.15 -6.57 -15.22
N ALA A 49 -8.25 -7.47 -14.82
CA ALA A 49 -7.94 -7.69 -13.41
C ALA A 49 -7.43 -6.42 -12.74
N ILE A 50 -6.49 -5.71 -13.37
CA ILE A 50 -5.95 -4.44 -12.85
C ILE A 50 -7.05 -3.38 -12.74
N LEU A 51 -7.92 -3.26 -13.76
CA LEU A 51 -9.04 -2.33 -13.71
C LEU A 51 -9.99 -2.62 -12.55
N LEU A 52 -10.33 -3.90 -12.33
CA LEU A 52 -11.18 -4.29 -11.21
C LEU A 52 -10.52 -4.03 -9.85
N MET A 53 -9.19 -4.24 -9.73
CA MET A 53 -8.45 -3.87 -8.52
C MET A 53 -8.53 -2.36 -8.24
N LEU A 54 -8.41 -1.51 -9.27
CA LEU A 54 -8.55 -0.05 -9.11
C LEU A 54 -9.96 0.36 -8.65
N VAL A 55 -10.99 -0.34 -9.13
CA VAL A 55 -12.38 -0.11 -8.65
C VAL A 55 -12.51 -0.50 -7.18
N ILE A 56 -11.90 -1.61 -6.76
CA ILE A 56 -11.88 -2.04 -5.35
C ILE A 56 -11.15 -0.99 -4.50
N ASP A 57 -10.00 -0.46 -4.93
CA ASP A 57 -9.29 0.60 -4.23
C ASP A 57 -10.16 1.85 -4.08
N ALA A 58 -10.82 2.30 -5.14
CA ALA A 58 -11.68 3.49 -5.11
C ALA A 58 -12.79 3.39 -4.03
N ILE A 59 -13.20 2.17 -3.69
CA ILE A 59 -14.19 1.91 -2.64
C ILE A 59 -13.50 1.74 -1.28
N SER A 60 -12.41 0.97 -1.22
CA SER A 60 -11.74 0.62 0.04
C SER A 60 -11.00 1.80 0.68
N ASP A 61 -10.40 2.69 -0.13
CA ASP A 61 -9.60 3.82 0.37
C ASP A 61 -10.41 4.78 1.25
N PRO A 62 -11.59 5.28 0.84
CA PRO A 62 -12.41 6.13 1.70
C PRO A 62 -12.89 5.40 2.97
N LEU A 63 -13.20 4.10 2.86
CA LEU A 63 -13.65 3.31 4.01
C LEU A 63 -12.54 3.15 5.04
N ILE A 64 -11.33 2.80 4.60
CA ILE A 64 -10.16 2.66 5.48
C ILE A 64 -9.81 4.01 6.11
N GLY A 65 -9.86 5.11 5.33
CA GLY A 65 -9.68 6.46 5.85
C GLY A 65 -10.66 6.78 6.98
N TYR A 66 -11.93 6.55 6.74
CA TYR A 66 -12.98 6.78 7.73
C TYR A 66 -12.81 5.94 9.00
N PHE A 67 -12.53 4.64 8.87
CA PHE A 67 -12.35 3.77 10.04
C PHE A 67 -11.07 4.10 10.80
N SER A 68 -9.97 4.40 10.11
CA SER A 68 -8.72 4.78 10.77
C SER A 68 -8.84 6.09 11.56
N ASP A 69 -9.63 7.05 11.06
CA ASP A 69 -9.88 8.31 11.75
C ASP A 69 -10.74 8.16 13.01
N LYS A 70 -11.66 7.20 13.01
CA LYS A 70 -12.55 6.90 14.15
C LYS A 70 -11.92 5.99 15.19
N THR A 71 -10.83 5.32 14.89
CA THR A 71 -10.18 4.38 15.80
C THR A 71 -9.65 5.10 17.04
N GLN A 72 -9.99 4.57 18.22
CA GLN A 72 -9.46 5.02 19.51
C GLN A 72 -8.62 3.89 20.09
N SER A 73 -7.31 4.10 20.20
CA SER A 73 -6.37 3.12 20.73
C SER A 73 -5.37 3.76 21.67
N LYS A 74 -4.84 2.95 22.62
CA LYS A 74 -3.74 3.34 23.52
C LYS A 74 -2.46 3.73 22.76
N TRP A 75 -2.31 3.25 21.52
CA TRP A 75 -1.17 3.54 20.64
C TRP A 75 -1.44 4.69 19.66
N GLY A 76 -2.53 5.43 19.86
CA GLY A 76 -2.99 6.45 18.93
C GLY A 76 -3.97 5.90 17.89
N ARG A 77 -4.51 6.78 17.04
CA ARG A 77 -5.55 6.41 16.07
C ARG A 77 -5.02 5.58 14.91
N ARG A 78 -3.81 5.87 14.44
CA ARG A 78 -3.27 5.39 13.16
C ARG A 78 -2.30 4.22 13.28
N HIS A 79 -1.52 4.14 14.37
CA HIS A 79 -0.51 3.10 14.56
C HIS A 79 -1.05 1.67 14.54
N PRO A 80 -2.22 1.34 15.14
CA PRO A 80 -2.75 -0.02 15.08
C PRO A 80 -2.98 -0.53 13.66
N TRP A 81 -3.46 0.33 12.78
CA TRP A 81 -3.70 0.02 11.36
C TRP A 81 -2.40 -0.27 10.62
N MET A 82 -1.38 0.56 10.85
CA MET A 82 -0.06 0.38 10.25
C MET A 82 0.60 -0.93 10.69
N TYR A 83 0.49 -1.29 11.98
CA TYR A 83 1.03 -2.57 12.46
C TYR A 83 0.23 -3.77 11.97
N ALA A 84 -1.09 -3.68 11.94
CA ALA A 84 -1.95 -4.77 11.49
C ALA A 84 -1.75 -5.10 10.01
N SER A 85 -1.38 -4.12 9.18
CA SER A 85 -1.15 -4.31 7.75
C SER A 85 0.18 -4.97 7.40
N ALA A 86 1.19 -4.91 8.28
CA ALA A 86 2.55 -5.34 7.97
C ALA A 86 2.63 -6.82 7.57
N ILE A 87 1.98 -7.71 8.32
CA ILE A 87 1.96 -9.15 8.03
C ILE A 87 1.16 -9.46 6.77
N PRO A 88 -0.09 -8.99 6.60
CA PRO A 88 -0.85 -9.19 5.37
C PRO A 88 -0.12 -8.71 4.12
N VAL A 89 0.52 -7.52 4.17
CA VAL A 89 1.31 -7.00 3.05
C VAL A 89 2.46 -7.92 2.71
N ALA A 90 3.25 -8.35 3.69
CA ALA A 90 4.42 -9.19 3.45
C ALA A 90 4.03 -10.54 2.83
N VAL A 91 3.01 -11.21 3.39
CA VAL A 91 2.55 -12.52 2.92
C VAL A 91 1.95 -12.42 1.51
N SER A 92 1.04 -11.49 1.29
CA SER A 92 0.38 -11.36 -0.01
C SER A 92 1.31 -10.82 -1.10
N PHE A 93 2.29 -9.99 -0.73
CA PHE A 93 3.31 -9.54 -1.67
C PHE A 93 4.20 -10.70 -2.14
N PHE A 94 4.50 -11.64 -1.26
CA PHE A 94 5.22 -12.86 -1.65
C PHE A 94 4.36 -13.75 -2.57
N LEU A 95 3.09 -13.97 -2.21
CA LEU A 95 2.19 -14.84 -2.97
C LEU A 95 1.92 -14.35 -4.40
N ILE A 96 1.82 -13.05 -4.64
CA ILE A 96 1.46 -12.53 -5.96
C ILE A 96 2.54 -12.80 -7.03
N TRP A 97 3.80 -12.98 -6.60
CA TRP A 97 4.93 -13.25 -7.50
C TRP A 97 5.19 -14.74 -7.74
N ASP A 98 4.48 -15.61 -7.04
CA ASP A 98 4.65 -17.07 -7.13
C ASP A 98 3.28 -17.76 -7.24
N PRO A 99 2.55 -17.56 -8.38
CA PRO A 99 1.29 -18.26 -8.61
C PRO A 99 1.52 -19.76 -8.75
N PRO A 100 0.57 -20.61 -8.26
CA PRO A 100 0.65 -22.06 -8.45
C PRO A 100 0.85 -22.47 -9.91
N GLU A 101 1.63 -23.52 -10.13
CA GLU A 101 1.89 -24.06 -11.46
C GLU A 101 0.63 -24.65 -12.10
N ASN A 102 0.60 -24.69 -13.45
CA ASN A 102 -0.47 -25.30 -14.25
C ASN A 102 -1.86 -24.68 -14.10
N MET A 103 -1.94 -23.39 -13.79
CA MET A 103 -3.22 -22.67 -13.80
C MET A 103 -3.72 -22.43 -15.22
N THR A 104 -5.01 -22.59 -15.41
CA THR A 104 -5.71 -22.14 -16.62
C THR A 104 -5.75 -20.60 -16.68
N GLN A 105 -6.02 -20.03 -17.85
CA GLN A 105 -6.15 -18.57 -18.04
C GLN A 105 -7.14 -17.94 -17.05
N MET A 106 -8.26 -18.63 -16.77
CA MET A 106 -9.30 -18.12 -15.88
C MET A 106 -8.88 -18.25 -14.40
N GLU A 107 -8.19 -19.31 -14.02
CA GLU A 107 -7.67 -19.48 -12.67
C GLU A 107 -6.59 -18.44 -12.38
N LEU A 108 -5.68 -18.21 -13.33
CA LEU A 108 -4.63 -17.19 -13.20
C LEU A 108 -5.22 -15.77 -13.13
N PHE A 109 -6.30 -15.48 -13.88
CA PHE A 109 -7.06 -14.25 -13.78
C PHE A 109 -7.64 -14.02 -12.36
N TRP A 110 -8.34 -15.05 -11.84
CA TRP A 110 -8.93 -14.95 -10.49
C TRP A 110 -7.87 -14.89 -9.40
N PHE A 111 -6.78 -15.62 -9.56
CA PHE A 111 -5.65 -15.53 -8.63
C PHE A 111 -5.06 -14.11 -8.60
N LEU A 112 -4.74 -13.54 -9.76
CA LEU A 112 -4.26 -12.17 -9.88
C LEU A 112 -5.24 -11.17 -9.26
N LEU A 113 -6.54 -11.30 -9.56
CA LEU A 113 -7.56 -10.38 -9.05
C LEU A 113 -7.70 -10.47 -7.53
N ILE A 114 -7.83 -11.68 -6.97
CA ILE A 114 -8.08 -11.88 -5.54
C ILE A 114 -6.86 -11.51 -4.72
N VAL A 115 -5.69 -12.07 -5.06
CA VAL A 115 -4.45 -11.78 -4.33
C VAL A 115 -4.03 -10.33 -4.53
N GLY A 116 -4.16 -9.81 -5.75
CA GLY A 116 -3.87 -8.42 -6.07
C GLY A 116 -4.77 -7.44 -5.34
N ALA A 117 -6.08 -7.67 -5.30
CA ALA A 117 -7.02 -6.84 -4.54
C ALA A 117 -6.72 -6.90 -3.03
N PHE A 118 -6.42 -8.09 -2.51
CA PHE A 118 -6.09 -8.26 -1.09
C PHE A 118 -4.81 -7.49 -0.70
N ILE A 119 -3.73 -7.60 -1.49
CA ILE A 119 -2.49 -6.88 -1.21
C ILE A 119 -2.67 -5.37 -1.34
N ARG A 120 -3.41 -4.88 -2.34
CA ARG A 120 -3.70 -3.45 -2.51
C ARG A 120 -4.47 -2.92 -1.30
N THR A 121 -5.53 -3.60 -0.89
CA THR A 121 -6.28 -3.23 0.32
C THR A 121 -5.39 -3.26 1.58
N ALA A 122 -4.55 -4.28 1.75
CA ALA A 122 -3.62 -4.36 2.87
C ALA A 122 -2.59 -3.21 2.87
N ILE A 123 -2.11 -2.80 1.69
CA ILE A 123 -1.24 -1.64 1.53
C ILE A 123 -1.98 -0.35 1.88
N THR A 124 -3.23 -0.18 1.45
CA THR A 124 -4.06 0.99 1.77
C THR A 124 -4.27 1.14 3.29
N ILE A 125 -4.43 0.01 4.00
CA ILE A 125 -4.51 -0.01 5.48
C ILE A 125 -3.24 0.59 6.14
N TYR A 126 -2.08 0.46 5.52
CA TYR A 126 -0.84 1.12 5.97
C TYR A 126 -0.74 2.56 5.47
N GLU A 127 -1.00 2.77 4.20
CA GLU A 127 -0.67 3.99 3.47
C GLU A 127 -1.52 5.18 3.91
N ILE A 128 -2.84 5.02 3.98
CA ILE A 128 -3.75 6.11 4.35
C ILE A 128 -3.44 6.64 5.76
N PRO A 129 -3.35 5.79 6.82
CA PRO A 129 -2.95 6.27 8.13
C PRO A 129 -1.54 6.88 8.16
N SER A 130 -0.58 6.31 7.43
CA SER A 130 0.79 6.82 7.35
C SER A 130 0.86 8.20 6.70
N ASN A 131 0.11 8.43 5.62
CA ASN A 131 0.04 9.73 4.95
C ASN A 131 -0.56 10.80 5.86
N ALA A 132 -1.60 10.45 6.58
CA ALA A 132 -2.29 11.35 7.47
C ALA A 132 -1.53 11.59 8.80
N LEU A 133 -0.53 10.76 9.13
CA LEU A 133 0.32 10.95 10.30
C LEU A 133 1.24 12.19 10.17
N GLY A 134 1.74 12.47 8.97
CA GLY A 134 2.66 13.58 8.73
C GLY A 134 2.14 14.95 9.23
N PRO A 135 0.92 15.37 8.85
CA PRO A 135 0.30 16.59 9.39
C PRO A 135 0.03 16.58 10.90
N GLU A 136 -0.09 15.41 11.53
CA GLU A 136 -0.32 15.27 12.97
C GLU A 136 0.96 15.42 13.79
N LEU A 137 2.13 15.08 13.21
CA LEU A 137 3.42 15.13 13.89
C LEU A 137 3.91 16.55 14.17
N SER A 138 3.50 17.55 13.36
CA SER A 138 3.86 18.96 13.61
C SER A 138 2.75 19.89 13.16
N LYS A 139 2.51 20.94 13.98
CA LYS A 139 1.62 22.06 13.63
C LYS A 139 2.34 23.15 12.83
N ASP A 140 3.67 23.16 12.82
CA ASP A 140 4.47 24.15 12.09
C ASP A 140 4.54 23.77 10.60
N TYR A 141 4.21 24.72 9.73
CA TYR A 141 4.21 24.54 8.28
C TYR A 141 5.62 24.20 7.74
N VAL A 142 6.66 24.84 8.29
CA VAL A 142 8.06 24.62 7.86
C VAL A 142 8.52 23.20 8.23
N GLU A 143 8.15 22.74 9.42
CA GLU A 143 8.46 21.36 9.86
C GLU A 143 7.69 20.30 9.07
N ARG A 144 6.43 20.56 8.68
CA ARG A 144 5.66 19.68 7.77
C ARG A 144 6.33 19.59 6.40
N SER A 145 6.73 20.74 5.84
CA SER A 145 7.45 20.77 4.58
C SER A 145 8.77 20.02 4.65
N SER A 146 9.51 20.18 5.76
CA SER A 146 10.72 19.43 6.04
C SER A 146 10.45 17.91 6.14
N LEU A 147 9.39 17.47 6.83
CA LEU A 147 9.00 16.06 6.91
C LEU A 147 8.71 15.47 5.53
N LEU A 148 7.97 16.20 4.71
CA LEU A 148 7.63 15.77 3.35
C LEU A 148 8.85 15.69 2.43
N SER A 149 9.90 16.48 2.65
CA SER A 149 11.14 16.42 1.87
C SER A 149 12.01 15.18 2.17
N TYR A 150 11.79 14.50 3.29
CA TYR A 150 12.42 13.22 3.62
C TYR A 150 11.64 12.01 3.05
N ARG A 151 10.45 12.22 2.56
CA ARG A 151 9.57 11.21 1.97
C ARG A 151 9.64 11.20 0.45
#